data_d15c6015310f94622c1c0f29ca2134c2
#
_entry.id   d15c6015310f94622c1c0f29ca2134c2
#
_cell.length_a   1.000
_cell.length_b   1.000
_cell.length_c   1.000
_cell.angle_alpha   90.00
_cell.angle_beta   90.00
_cell.angle_gamma   90.00
#
_symmetry.space_group_name_H-M   'P 1'
#
loop_
_entity.id
_entity.type
_entity.pdbx_description
1 polymer ?
#
loop_
_entity_poly.entity_id
_entity_poly.type
_entity_poly.pdbx_seq_one_letter_code
_entity_poly.pdbx_strand_id
1 'polypeptide(L)'
;MRMEESKMRILKSIFILLNVATIMIFLYSENRLTWFCGANAVLLYLLSCAIHLIAHESGHFLGGVISGYKLVCLRFGPISIICKNNRFILKWKFSLTGQCIMTPQHINPVRFKAYNSGGIWANALIAIFSFTLLLFNSFWTSLLFIEMVSIGISKILVNAIPHKTNGIPNDGYTLKLLKTSIAVQKDYATYLRLYGKLFFNEEISAKDYIYKREVSQNKDEMLYYNEIQDILSSLE
;
A
#
# COMPACT_ATOMS: atom_id res chain seq x y z
N MET A 1 9.94 19.20 -3.32
CA MET A 1 10.01 17.75 -3.59
C MET A 1 11.16 17.06 -2.86
N ARG A 2 12.45 17.34 -3.13
CA ARG A 2 13.61 16.68 -2.43
C ARG A 2 13.56 16.79 -0.91
N MET A 3 13.10 17.90 -0.34
CA MET A 3 13.04 18.14 1.11
C MET A 3 11.96 17.30 1.80
N GLU A 4 10.81 17.03 1.17
CA GLU A 4 9.75 16.17 1.72
C GLU A 4 10.17 14.69 1.71
N GLU A 5 10.85 14.25 0.65
CA GLU A 5 11.39 12.89 0.58
C GLU A 5 12.47 12.63 1.64
N SER A 6 13.32 13.64 1.93
CA SER A 6 14.34 13.50 2.98
C SER A 6 13.69 13.39 4.37
N LYS A 7 12.68 14.22 4.67
CA LYS A 7 11.91 14.13 5.93
C LYS A 7 11.25 12.77 6.10
N MET A 8 10.67 12.22 5.02
CA MET A 8 10.03 10.91 5.07
C MET A 8 11.05 9.77 5.25
N ARG A 9 12.25 9.85 4.66
CA ARG A 9 13.32 8.89 4.92
C ARG A 9 13.74 8.93 6.39
N ILE A 10 13.92 10.11 6.95
CA ILE A 10 14.23 10.27 8.38
C ILE A 10 13.11 9.66 9.25
N LEU A 11 11.84 9.94 8.94
CA LEU A 11 10.70 9.38 9.66
C LEU A 11 10.68 7.85 9.62
N LYS A 12 10.91 7.24 8.44
CA LYS A 12 11.02 5.78 8.31
C LYS A 12 12.17 5.21 9.13
N SER A 13 13.33 5.88 9.15
CA SER A 13 14.47 5.47 9.97
C SER A 13 14.15 5.57 11.47
N ILE A 14 13.46 6.62 11.91
CA ILE A 14 12.99 6.77 13.29
C ILE A 14 12.07 5.61 13.68
N PHE A 15 11.12 5.23 12.81
CA PHE A 15 10.24 4.09 13.11
C PHE A 15 11.00 2.76 13.21
N ILE A 16 12.00 2.53 12.36
CA ILE A 16 12.85 1.34 12.48
C ILE A 16 13.58 1.34 13.82
N LEU A 17 14.18 2.46 14.22
CA LEU A 17 14.87 2.59 15.51
C LEU A 17 13.92 2.39 16.70
N LEU A 18 12.71 2.94 16.65
CA LEU A 18 11.69 2.76 17.67
C LEU A 18 11.25 1.28 17.78
N ASN A 19 11.05 0.60 16.65
CA ASN A 19 10.73 -0.83 16.66
C ASN A 19 11.85 -1.65 17.30
N VAL A 20 13.12 -1.40 16.93
CA VAL A 20 14.27 -2.07 17.53
C VAL A 20 14.36 -1.77 19.03
N ALA A 21 14.18 -0.51 19.44
CA ALA A 21 14.19 -0.12 20.85
C ALA A 21 13.08 -0.83 21.64
N THR A 22 11.88 -0.94 21.10
CA THR A 22 10.75 -1.65 21.72
C THR A 22 11.10 -3.12 21.98
N ILE A 23 11.68 -3.81 20.99
CA ILE A 23 12.14 -5.20 21.12
C ILE A 23 13.22 -5.31 22.20
N MET A 24 14.23 -4.44 22.17
CA MET A 24 15.32 -4.46 23.14
C MET A 24 14.85 -4.21 24.56
N ILE A 25 13.93 -3.25 24.76
CA ILE A 25 13.33 -2.96 26.07
C ILE A 25 12.57 -4.18 26.58
N PHE A 26 11.78 -4.84 25.72
CA PHE A 26 11.02 -6.03 26.10
C PHE A 26 11.96 -7.19 26.48
N LEU A 27 12.97 -7.50 25.66
CA LEU A 27 13.95 -8.54 25.99
C LEU A 27 14.72 -8.26 27.27
N TYR A 28 15.04 -6.99 27.52
CA TYR A 28 15.70 -6.57 28.76
C TYR A 28 14.78 -6.74 29.97
N SER A 29 13.54 -6.30 29.90
CA SER A 29 12.56 -6.40 31.00
C SER A 29 12.27 -7.85 31.42
N GLU A 30 12.34 -8.77 30.45
CA GLU A 30 12.15 -10.22 30.68
C GLU A 30 13.43 -10.96 31.06
N ASN A 31 14.56 -10.26 31.25
CA ASN A 31 15.89 -10.86 31.51
C ASN A 31 16.30 -11.90 30.44
N ARG A 32 15.90 -11.64 29.17
CA ARG A 32 16.10 -12.53 28.01
C ARG A 32 17.06 -11.97 26.97
N LEU A 33 17.96 -11.07 27.35
CA LEU A 33 18.92 -10.46 26.42
C LEU A 33 20.05 -11.43 26.09
N THR A 34 19.74 -12.43 25.28
CA THR A 34 20.68 -13.45 24.79
C THR A 34 20.71 -13.48 23.27
N TRP A 35 21.79 -13.99 22.67
CA TRP A 35 21.89 -14.16 21.22
C TRP A 35 20.74 -14.98 20.63
N PHE A 36 20.32 -16.04 21.33
CA PHE A 36 19.20 -16.87 20.91
C PHE A 36 17.90 -16.08 20.87
N CYS A 37 17.58 -15.30 21.89
CA CYS A 37 16.37 -14.47 21.93
C CYS A 37 16.44 -13.36 20.88
N GLY A 38 17.61 -12.74 20.67
CA GLY A 38 17.80 -11.75 19.63
C GLY A 38 17.57 -12.30 18.23
N ALA A 39 18.11 -13.49 17.92
CA ALA A 39 17.91 -14.14 16.62
C ALA A 39 16.43 -14.47 16.36
N ASN A 40 15.72 -15.00 17.37
CA ASN A 40 14.28 -15.28 17.26
C ASN A 40 13.46 -13.99 17.15
N ALA A 41 13.82 -12.92 17.85
CA ALA A 41 13.17 -11.61 17.68
C ALA A 41 13.27 -11.10 16.23
N VAL A 42 14.44 -11.23 15.58
CA VAL A 42 14.58 -10.87 14.16
C VAL A 42 13.65 -11.72 13.27
N LEU A 43 13.53 -13.02 13.52
CA LEU A 43 12.62 -13.89 12.76
C LEU A 43 11.15 -13.48 12.95
N LEU A 44 10.73 -13.20 14.18
CA LEU A 44 9.37 -12.72 14.47
C LEU A 44 9.11 -11.35 13.85
N TYR A 45 10.12 -10.44 13.85
CA TYR A 45 10.03 -9.16 13.17
C TYR A 45 9.79 -9.30 11.66
N LEU A 46 10.53 -10.18 11.00
CA LEU A 46 10.33 -10.46 9.58
C LEU A 46 8.95 -11.07 9.30
N LEU A 47 8.50 -11.98 10.16
CA LEU A 47 7.16 -12.56 10.08
C LEU A 47 6.07 -11.48 10.25
N SER A 48 6.21 -10.61 11.24
CA SER A 48 5.30 -9.48 11.48
C SER A 48 5.25 -8.51 10.29
N CYS A 49 6.41 -8.21 9.68
CA CYS A 49 6.49 -7.42 8.45
C CYS A 49 5.73 -8.08 7.29
N ALA A 50 5.86 -9.41 7.13
CA ALA A 50 5.18 -10.16 6.08
C ALA A 50 3.66 -10.19 6.30
N ILE A 51 3.20 -10.42 7.55
CA ILE A 51 1.77 -10.38 7.90
C ILE A 51 1.18 -9.00 7.59
N HIS A 52 1.84 -7.91 7.98
CA HIS A 52 1.39 -6.56 7.70
C HIS A 52 1.40 -6.21 6.21
N LEU A 53 2.35 -6.74 5.44
CA LEU A 53 2.36 -6.61 3.98
C LEU A 53 1.14 -7.29 3.35
N ILE A 54 0.89 -8.54 3.73
CA ILE A 54 -0.25 -9.32 3.22
C ILE A 54 -1.57 -8.64 3.60
N ALA A 55 -1.70 -8.23 4.87
CA ALA A 55 -2.90 -7.54 5.35
C ALA A 55 -3.15 -6.23 4.57
N HIS A 56 -2.11 -5.42 4.36
CA HIS A 56 -2.19 -4.15 3.64
C HIS A 56 -2.73 -4.32 2.22
N GLU A 57 -2.10 -5.19 1.42
CA GLU A 57 -2.53 -5.44 0.05
C GLU A 57 -3.92 -6.10 -0.03
N SER A 58 -4.22 -7.01 0.92
CA SER A 58 -5.56 -7.60 1.05
C SER A 58 -6.60 -6.55 1.41
N GLY A 59 -6.24 -5.55 2.22
CA GLY A 59 -7.10 -4.41 2.55
C GLY A 59 -7.47 -3.59 1.31
N HIS A 60 -6.50 -3.28 0.45
CA HIS A 60 -6.76 -2.64 -0.85
C HIS A 60 -7.66 -3.51 -1.73
N PHE A 61 -7.38 -4.80 -1.80
CA PHE A 61 -8.22 -5.74 -2.57
C PHE A 61 -9.67 -5.73 -2.09
N LEU A 62 -9.92 -5.90 -0.80
CA LEU A 62 -11.26 -5.87 -0.21
C LEU A 62 -11.95 -4.53 -0.43
N GLY A 63 -11.24 -3.42 -0.17
CA GLY A 63 -11.73 -2.07 -0.41
C GLY A 63 -12.07 -1.82 -1.88
N GLY A 64 -11.28 -2.38 -2.81
CA GLY A 64 -11.53 -2.33 -4.24
C GLY A 64 -12.77 -3.12 -4.65
N VAL A 65 -12.94 -4.34 -4.12
CA VAL A 65 -14.15 -5.16 -4.37
C VAL A 65 -15.41 -4.41 -3.90
N ILE A 66 -15.38 -3.85 -2.68
CA ILE A 66 -16.48 -3.03 -2.13
C ILE A 66 -16.75 -1.80 -3.03
N SER A 67 -15.71 -1.25 -3.63
CA SER A 67 -15.80 -0.11 -4.56
C SER A 67 -16.29 -0.49 -5.96
N GLY A 68 -16.45 -1.78 -6.27
CA GLY A 68 -16.82 -2.27 -7.60
C GLY A 68 -15.65 -2.30 -8.59
N TYR A 69 -14.42 -2.47 -8.10
CA TYR A 69 -13.23 -2.61 -8.93
C TYR A 69 -12.97 -4.08 -9.27
N LYS A 70 -12.36 -4.35 -10.41
CA LYS A 70 -11.87 -5.68 -10.80
C LYS A 70 -10.38 -5.82 -10.54
N LEU A 71 -10.00 -6.98 -10.00
CA LEU A 71 -8.60 -7.31 -9.77
C LEU A 71 -7.85 -7.49 -11.09
N VAL A 72 -6.68 -6.87 -11.19
CA VAL A 72 -5.67 -7.09 -12.23
C VAL A 72 -4.53 -7.91 -11.68
N CYS A 73 -3.93 -7.44 -10.58
CA CYS A 73 -2.80 -8.12 -9.94
C CYS A 73 -2.81 -7.84 -8.43
N LEU A 74 -2.61 -8.91 -7.65
CA LEU A 74 -2.39 -8.84 -6.21
C LEU A 74 -1.04 -9.51 -5.91
N ARG A 75 -0.07 -8.75 -5.41
CA ARG A 75 1.28 -9.22 -5.14
C ARG A 75 1.63 -9.10 -3.66
N PHE A 76 2.15 -10.18 -3.11
CA PHE A 76 2.69 -10.27 -1.75
C PHE A 76 4.15 -10.71 -1.82
N GLY A 77 5.07 -9.74 -1.81
CA GLY A 77 6.49 -10.06 -1.97
C GLY A 77 6.75 -10.82 -3.29
N PRO A 78 7.27 -12.06 -3.24
CA PRO A 78 7.58 -12.82 -4.46
C PRO A 78 6.38 -13.45 -5.15
N ILE A 79 5.22 -13.53 -4.48
CA ILE A 79 4.01 -14.21 -4.99
C ILE A 79 3.09 -13.16 -5.61
N SER A 80 2.66 -13.39 -6.87
CA SER A 80 1.70 -12.55 -7.58
C SER A 80 0.52 -13.37 -8.08
N ILE A 81 -0.68 -12.96 -7.73
CA ILE A 81 -1.95 -13.49 -8.21
C ILE A 81 -2.45 -12.54 -9.29
N ILE A 82 -2.48 -12.98 -10.53
CA ILE A 82 -2.92 -12.19 -11.69
C ILE A 82 -4.28 -12.70 -12.13
N CYS A 83 -5.24 -11.80 -12.32
CA CYS A 83 -6.57 -12.14 -12.80
C CYS A 83 -6.74 -11.67 -14.24
N LYS A 84 -6.69 -12.60 -15.21
CA LYS A 84 -6.91 -12.33 -16.64
C LYS A 84 -8.09 -13.16 -17.14
N ASN A 85 -9.08 -12.53 -17.79
CA ASN A 85 -10.27 -13.19 -18.34
C ASN A 85 -10.99 -14.09 -17.30
N ASN A 86 -11.16 -13.60 -16.06
CA ASN A 86 -11.72 -14.32 -14.91
C ASN A 86 -10.97 -15.63 -14.54
N ARG A 87 -9.73 -15.78 -14.97
CA ARG A 87 -8.84 -16.87 -14.55
C ARG A 87 -7.72 -16.33 -13.69
N PHE A 88 -7.40 -17.04 -12.62
CA PHE A 88 -6.30 -16.69 -11.74
C PHE A 88 -5.03 -17.40 -12.19
N ILE A 89 -3.96 -16.64 -12.34
CA ILE A 89 -2.62 -17.12 -12.70
C ILE A 89 -1.68 -16.76 -11.56
N LEU A 90 -1.03 -17.78 -10.98
CA LEU A 90 -0.01 -17.56 -9.97
C LEU A 90 1.36 -17.38 -10.65
N LYS A 91 2.07 -16.31 -10.32
CA LYS A 91 3.43 -16.07 -10.78
C LYS A 91 4.36 -15.86 -9.60
N TRP A 92 5.57 -16.38 -9.73
CA TRP A 92 6.66 -16.18 -8.79
C TRP A 92 7.71 -15.26 -9.42
N LYS A 93 8.04 -14.16 -8.75
CA LYS A 93 9.14 -13.27 -9.12
C LYS A 93 9.67 -12.63 -7.84
N PHE A 94 10.97 -12.75 -7.59
CA PHE A 94 11.57 -12.18 -6.38
C PHE A 94 11.25 -10.67 -6.27
N SER A 95 10.62 -10.30 -5.17
CA SER A 95 10.28 -8.92 -4.80
C SER A 95 10.03 -8.89 -3.30
N LEU A 96 10.35 -7.77 -2.66
CA LEU A 96 10.03 -7.53 -1.24
C LEU A 96 8.87 -6.53 -1.07
N THR A 97 8.23 -6.12 -2.18
CA THR A 97 7.14 -5.16 -2.16
C THR A 97 5.79 -5.83 -2.40
N GLY A 98 4.74 -5.26 -1.80
CA GLY A 98 3.36 -5.56 -2.14
C GLY A 98 2.84 -4.65 -3.25
N GLN A 99 1.77 -5.06 -3.88
CA GLN A 99 1.05 -4.25 -4.85
C GLN A 99 -0.34 -4.83 -5.10
N CYS A 100 -1.36 -4.00 -4.98
CA CYS A 100 -2.72 -4.33 -5.38
C CYS A 100 -3.13 -3.43 -6.55
N ILE A 101 -3.23 -3.99 -7.75
CA ILE A 101 -3.67 -3.28 -8.96
C ILE A 101 -5.10 -3.71 -9.25
N MET A 102 -6.01 -2.75 -9.26
CA MET A 102 -7.42 -2.97 -9.58
C MET A 102 -7.93 -1.89 -10.53
N THR A 103 -8.89 -2.24 -11.38
CA THR A 103 -9.49 -1.32 -12.35
C THR A 103 -10.93 -1.01 -11.99
N PRO A 104 -11.33 0.27 -11.92
CA PRO A 104 -12.71 0.65 -11.65
C PRO A 104 -13.61 0.26 -12.83
N GLN A 105 -14.79 -0.31 -12.52
CA GLN A 105 -15.79 -0.64 -13.54
C GLN A 105 -16.56 0.61 -14.01
N HIS A 106 -16.72 1.59 -13.12
CA HIS A 106 -17.40 2.84 -13.37
C HIS A 106 -16.48 4.01 -13.10
N ILE A 107 -16.47 4.99 -14.01
CA ILE A 107 -15.68 6.23 -13.85
C ILE A 107 -16.51 7.34 -13.19
N ASN A 108 -17.83 7.22 -13.16
CA ASN A 108 -18.69 8.24 -12.60
C ASN A 108 -19.89 7.59 -11.86
N PRO A 109 -20.00 7.75 -10.52
CA PRO A 109 -19.01 8.35 -9.62
C PRO A 109 -17.83 7.40 -9.32
N VAL A 110 -16.64 7.97 -9.12
CA VAL A 110 -15.46 7.18 -8.75
C VAL A 110 -15.48 6.86 -7.25
N ARG A 111 -15.54 5.58 -6.90
CA ARG A 111 -15.54 5.11 -5.50
C ARG A 111 -14.12 4.79 -5.04
N PHE A 112 -13.33 5.80 -4.77
CA PHE A 112 -11.90 5.65 -4.49
C PHE A 112 -11.54 5.41 -3.01
N LYS A 113 -12.43 5.83 -2.07
CA LYS A 113 -12.08 5.90 -0.64
C LYS A 113 -11.72 4.54 -0.06
N ALA A 114 -12.61 3.53 -0.18
CA ALA A 114 -12.40 2.22 0.41
C ALA A 114 -11.17 1.52 -0.21
N TYR A 115 -10.97 1.62 -1.52
CA TYR A 115 -9.81 1.07 -2.21
C TYR A 115 -8.50 1.66 -1.67
N ASN A 116 -8.35 2.99 -1.67
CA ASN A 116 -7.10 3.64 -1.28
C ASN A 116 -6.85 3.68 0.24
N SER A 117 -7.89 3.54 1.09
CA SER A 117 -7.69 3.45 2.55
C SER A 117 -7.64 2.03 3.09
N GLY A 118 -7.97 1.04 2.26
CA GLY A 118 -8.12 -0.36 2.69
C GLY A 118 -6.88 -0.93 3.37
N GLY A 119 -5.70 -0.68 2.80
CA GLY A 119 -4.42 -1.12 3.37
C GLY A 119 -4.14 -0.51 4.75
N ILE A 120 -4.45 0.78 4.93
CA ILE A 120 -4.29 1.47 6.23
C ILE A 120 -5.19 0.85 7.27
N TRP A 121 -6.48 0.64 6.94
CA TRP A 121 -7.45 0.02 7.85
C TRP A 121 -7.12 -1.43 8.19
N ALA A 122 -6.65 -2.22 7.23
CA ALA A 122 -6.24 -3.59 7.46
C ALA A 122 -5.07 -3.67 8.46
N ASN A 123 -4.05 -2.82 8.30
CA ASN A 123 -2.95 -2.72 9.26
C ASN A 123 -3.44 -2.27 10.65
N ALA A 124 -4.40 -1.35 10.71
CA ALA A 124 -4.97 -0.90 11.98
C ALA A 124 -5.72 -2.04 12.70
N LEU A 125 -6.52 -2.82 11.98
CA LEU A 125 -7.24 -3.96 12.54
C LEU A 125 -6.28 -5.02 13.09
N ILE A 126 -5.20 -5.36 12.35
CA ILE A 126 -4.18 -6.29 12.83
C ILE A 126 -3.48 -5.77 14.10
N ALA A 127 -3.11 -4.49 14.13
CA ALA A 127 -2.47 -3.88 15.30
C ALA A 127 -3.40 -3.90 16.52
N ILE A 128 -4.67 -3.53 16.38
CA ILE A 128 -5.67 -3.55 17.45
C ILE A 128 -5.88 -4.98 17.95
N PHE A 129 -6.06 -5.95 17.04
CA PHE A 129 -6.23 -7.36 17.39
C PHE A 129 -5.02 -7.90 18.14
N SER A 130 -3.80 -7.61 17.67
CA SER A 130 -2.57 -8.01 18.36
C SER A 130 -2.45 -7.37 19.73
N PHE A 131 -2.85 -6.11 19.89
CA PHE A 131 -2.85 -5.43 21.19
C PHE A 131 -3.79 -6.12 22.19
N THR A 132 -4.98 -6.52 21.79
CA THR A 132 -5.92 -7.24 22.68
C THR A 132 -5.38 -8.59 23.11
N LEU A 133 -4.61 -9.26 22.26
CA LEU A 133 -4.01 -10.56 22.56
C LEU A 133 -2.81 -10.48 23.52
N LEU A 134 -2.17 -9.32 23.71
CA LEU A 134 -1.06 -9.14 24.66
C LEU A 134 -1.42 -9.52 26.10
N LEU A 135 -2.71 -9.44 26.46
CA LEU A 135 -3.17 -9.69 27.84
C LEU A 135 -3.14 -11.17 28.25
N PHE A 136 -2.96 -12.12 27.32
CA PHE A 136 -3.22 -13.55 27.53
C PHE A 136 -2.06 -14.48 27.09
N ASN A 137 -0.80 -14.01 27.02
CA ASN A 137 0.22 -14.73 26.26
C ASN A 137 1.50 -15.08 27.01
N SER A 138 2.19 -16.10 26.48
CA SER A 138 3.55 -16.48 26.87
C SER A 138 4.58 -15.49 26.30
N PHE A 139 5.83 -15.58 26.77
CA PHE A 139 6.93 -14.72 26.34
C PHE A 139 7.04 -14.56 24.81
N TRP A 140 7.07 -15.68 24.04
CA TRP A 140 7.24 -15.63 22.59
C TRP A 140 6.04 -15.05 21.86
N THR A 141 4.83 -15.35 22.32
CA THR A 141 3.61 -14.78 21.76
C THR A 141 3.46 -13.30 22.11
N SER A 142 3.85 -12.90 23.31
CA SER A 142 3.88 -11.48 23.71
C SER A 142 4.88 -10.69 22.86
N LEU A 143 6.08 -11.23 22.61
CA LEU A 143 7.06 -10.61 21.74
C LEU A 143 6.51 -10.43 20.32
N LEU A 144 5.91 -11.47 19.72
CA LEU A 144 5.29 -11.39 18.42
C LEU A 144 4.22 -10.29 18.37
N PHE A 145 3.31 -10.24 19.36
CA PHE A 145 2.22 -9.26 19.33
C PHE A 145 2.71 -7.83 19.60
N ILE A 146 3.74 -7.62 20.44
CA ILE A 146 4.40 -6.32 20.61
C ILE A 146 4.97 -5.84 19.26
N GLU A 147 5.66 -6.72 18.53
CA GLU A 147 6.21 -6.39 17.22
C GLU A 147 5.11 -6.07 16.22
N MET A 148 4.03 -6.87 16.18
CA MET A 148 2.89 -6.61 15.30
C MET A 148 2.21 -5.27 15.61
N VAL A 149 2.04 -4.89 16.86
CA VAL A 149 1.51 -3.57 17.24
C VAL A 149 2.46 -2.46 16.78
N SER A 150 3.75 -2.57 17.09
CA SER A 150 4.75 -1.55 16.79
C SER A 150 4.94 -1.34 15.28
N ILE A 151 5.06 -2.44 14.51
CA ILE A 151 5.15 -2.41 13.05
C ILE A 151 3.84 -1.89 12.44
N GLY A 152 2.68 -2.33 12.98
CA GLY A 152 1.36 -1.88 12.54
C GLY A 152 1.21 -0.36 12.65
N ILE A 153 1.56 0.23 13.79
CA ILE A 153 1.55 1.68 13.99
C ILE A 153 2.47 2.37 12.97
N SER A 154 3.68 1.87 12.80
CA SER A 154 4.64 2.42 11.83
C SER A 154 4.10 2.38 10.40
N LYS A 155 3.49 1.26 9.99
CA LYS A 155 2.89 1.09 8.66
C LYS A 155 1.68 2.00 8.45
N ILE A 156 0.81 2.14 9.46
CA ILE A 156 -0.33 3.06 9.42
C ILE A 156 0.15 4.49 9.19
N LEU A 157 1.10 4.97 10.00
CA LEU A 157 1.59 6.35 9.91
C LEU A 157 2.30 6.62 8.59
N VAL A 158 3.18 5.71 8.12
CA VAL A 158 3.87 5.86 6.84
C VAL A 158 2.90 5.89 5.67
N ASN A 159 1.82 5.10 5.69
CA ASN A 159 0.86 5.09 4.58
C ASN A 159 -0.23 6.18 4.70
N ALA A 160 -0.59 6.61 5.92
CA ALA A 160 -1.60 7.66 6.13
C ALA A 160 -1.05 9.08 5.94
N ILE A 161 0.21 9.35 6.30
CA ILE A 161 0.83 10.67 6.12
C ILE A 161 1.12 10.87 4.63
N PRO A 162 0.49 11.90 3.99
CA PRO A 162 0.64 12.13 2.55
C PRO A 162 2.08 12.42 2.14
N HIS A 163 2.67 11.58 1.29
CA HIS A 163 3.99 11.82 0.70
C HIS A 163 4.18 11.07 -0.62
N LYS A 164 5.22 11.43 -1.37
CA LYS A 164 5.72 10.70 -2.54
C LYS A 164 7.09 10.10 -2.24
N THR A 165 7.35 8.90 -2.76
CA THR A 165 8.68 8.28 -2.73
C THR A 165 9.09 8.02 -4.18
N ASN A 166 10.17 8.64 -4.64
CA ASN A 166 10.62 8.60 -6.05
C ASN A 166 9.49 8.98 -7.03
N GLY A 167 8.72 10.01 -6.69
CA GLY A 167 7.58 10.46 -7.49
C GLY A 167 6.27 9.68 -7.28
N ILE A 168 6.32 8.46 -6.74
CA ILE A 168 5.15 7.60 -6.54
C ILE A 168 4.40 8.01 -5.27
N PRO A 169 3.09 8.36 -5.35
CA PRO A 169 2.29 8.72 -4.19
C PRO A 169 1.99 7.51 -3.31
N ASN A 170 1.95 7.71 -1.98
CA ASN A 170 1.40 6.72 -1.06
C ASN A 170 -0.13 6.85 -0.95
N ASP A 171 -0.78 5.96 -0.18
CA ASP A 171 -2.24 5.93 -0.01
C ASP A 171 -2.79 7.26 0.53
N GLY A 172 -2.15 7.82 1.55
CA GLY A 172 -2.54 9.09 2.16
C GLY A 172 -2.46 10.25 1.18
N TYR A 173 -1.43 10.28 0.33
CA TYR A 173 -1.29 11.29 -0.71
C TYR A 173 -2.37 11.15 -1.79
N THR A 174 -2.59 9.92 -2.26
CA THR A 174 -3.65 9.60 -3.22
C THR A 174 -5.02 9.98 -2.68
N LEU A 175 -5.34 9.61 -1.43
CA LEU A 175 -6.59 10.00 -0.77
C LEU A 175 -6.76 11.50 -0.63
N LYS A 176 -5.68 12.23 -0.29
CA LYS A 176 -5.69 13.70 -0.22
C LYS A 176 -5.97 14.30 -1.59
N LEU A 177 -5.27 13.83 -2.62
CA LEU A 177 -5.36 14.35 -3.97
C LEU A 177 -6.77 14.10 -4.58
N LEU A 178 -7.32 12.90 -4.40
CA LEU A 178 -8.64 12.54 -4.93
C LEU A 178 -9.82 13.30 -4.25
N LYS A 179 -9.57 13.99 -3.14
CA LYS A 179 -10.55 14.87 -2.51
C LYS A 179 -10.60 16.27 -3.13
N THR A 180 -9.63 16.66 -3.96
CA THR A 180 -9.53 18.03 -4.47
C THR A 180 -10.59 18.32 -5.53
N SER A 181 -10.80 17.41 -6.48
CA SER A 181 -11.79 17.64 -7.55
C SER A 181 -12.28 16.34 -8.20
N ILE A 182 -13.47 16.42 -8.81
CA ILE A 182 -14.05 15.32 -9.61
C ILE A 182 -13.17 15.04 -10.85
N ALA A 183 -12.53 16.06 -11.40
CA ALA A 183 -11.65 15.89 -12.55
C ALA A 183 -10.44 15.00 -12.20
N VAL A 184 -9.79 15.23 -11.06
CA VAL A 184 -8.69 14.38 -10.56
C VAL A 184 -9.15 12.94 -10.30
N GLN A 185 -10.38 12.75 -9.81
CA GLN A 185 -10.95 11.40 -9.63
C GLN A 185 -11.12 10.66 -10.96
N LYS A 186 -11.57 11.37 -12.02
CA LYS A 186 -11.69 10.82 -13.35
C LYS A 186 -10.34 10.49 -13.98
N ASP A 187 -9.35 11.38 -13.81
CA ASP A 187 -7.97 11.13 -14.23
C ASP A 187 -7.42 9.85 -13.59
N TYR A 188 -7.58 9.73 -12.27
CA TYR A 188 -7.14 8.54 -11.53
C TYR A 188 -7.82 7.25 -12.01
N ALA A 189 -9.13 7.27 -12.20
CA ALA A 189 -9.87 6.11 -12.67
C ALA A 189 -9.46 5.71 -14.09
N THR A 190 -9.23 6.69 -14.97
CA THR A 190 -8.74 6.49 -16.33
C THR A 190 -7.33 5.91 -16.31
N TYR A 191 -6.43 6.49 -15.52
CA TYR A 191 -5.08 5.97 -15.29
C TYR A 191 -5.09 4.50 -14.88
N LEU A 192 -5.88 4.12 -13.88
CA LEU A 192 -5.98 2.73 -13.42
C LEU A 192 -6.51 1.78 -14.53
N ARG A 193 -7.44 2.24 -15.37
CA ARG A 193 -7.95 1.44 -16.50
C ARG A 193 -6.89 1.22 -17.56
N LEU A 194 -6.20 2.28 -17.96
CA LEU A 194 -5.12 2.21 -18.95
C LEU A 194 -3.97 1.34 -18.45
N TYR A 195 -3.57 1.53 -17.19
CA TYR A 195 -2.54 0.73 -16.55
C TYR A 195 -2.91 -0.77 -16.49
N GLY A 196 -4.19 -1.08 -16.23
CA GLY A 196 -4.68 -2.46 -16.27
C GLY A 196 -4.61 -3.07 -17.66
N LYS A 197 -4.94 -2.31 -18.71
CA LYS A 197 -4.82 -2.75 -20.11
C LYS A 197 -3.36 -2.98 -20.51
N LEU A 198 -2.47 -2.03 -20.21
CA LEU A 198 -1.03 -2.19 -20.42
C LEU A 198 -0.46 -3.43 -19.74
N PHE A 199 -0.90 -3.69 -18.51
CA PHE A 199 -0.44 -4.85 -17.74
C PHE A 199 -0.71 -6.17 -18.47
N PHE A 200 -1.76 -6.23 -19.30
CA PHE A 200 -2.13 -7.40 -20.10
C PHE A 200 -1.71 -7.31 -21.56
N ASN A 201 -1.02 -6.27 -21.99
CA ASN A 201 -0.74 -5.94 -23.39
C ASN A 201 -2.04 -5.91 -24.22
N GLU A 202 -3.11 -5.34 -23.66
CA GLU A 202 -4.38 -5.14 -24.36
C GLU A 202 -4.33 -3.84 -25.16
N GLU A 203 -5.02 -3.80 -26.30
CA GLU A 203 -5.12 -2.62 -27.14
C GLU A 203 -5.85 -1.48 -26.41
N ILE A 204 -5.27 -0.29 -26.46
CA ILE A 204 -5.84 0.94 -25.90
C ILE A 204 -6.51 1.70 -27.05
N SER A 205 -7.82 1.90 -26.94
CA SER A 205 -8.62 2.65 -27.91
C SER A 205 -8.88 4.08 -27.43
N ALA A 206 -9.18 4.98 -28.36
CA ALA A 206 -9.56 6.35 -28.05
C ALA A 206 -10.72 6.44 -27.03
N LYS A 207 -11.64 5.48 -27.04
CA LYS A 207 -12.77 5.41 -26.09
C LYS A 207 -12.34 5.22 -24.62
N ASP A 208 -11.12 4.75 -24.39
CA ASP A 208 -10.61 4.48 -23.03
C ASP A 208 -10.20 5.77 -22.29
N TYR A 209 -9.92 6.85 -23.04
CA TYR A 209 -9.38 8.09 -22.46
C TYR A 209 -9.96 9.40 -23.01
N ILE A 210 -10.97 9.36 -23.92
CA ILE A 210 -11.58 10.58 -24.44
C ILE A 210 -12.44 11.25 -23.36
N TYR A 211 -11.93 12.33 -22.79
CA TYR A 211 -12.69 13.32 -22.03
C TYR A 211 -11.94 14.67 -22.06
N LYS A 212 -12.71 15.76 -22.05
CA LYS A 212 -12.11 17.10 -21.94
C LYS A 212 -11.60 17.32 -20.52
N ARG A 213 -10.34 17.65 -20.39
CA ARG A 213 -9.70 18.04 -19.14
C ARG A 213 -9.29 19.50 -19.19
N GLU A 214 -9.80 20.31 -18.25
CA GLU A 214 -9.27 21.67 -18.04
C GLU A 214 -7.92 21.58 -17.36
N VAL A 215 -6.93 22.28 -17.90
CA VAL A 215 -5.57 22.29 -17.35
C VAL A 215 -5.56 23.05 -16.03
N SER A 216 -5.20 22.37 -14.95
CA SER A 216 -4.99 23.00 -13.65
C SER A 216 -3.58 23.59 -13.54
N GLN A 217 -3.43 24.76 -12.93
CA GLN A 217 -2.12 25.31 -12.59
C GLN A 217 -1.43 24.53 -11.45
N ASN A 218 -2.19 23.73 -10.70
CA ASN A 218 -1.67 22.91 -9.63
C ASN A 218 -1.08 21.61 -10.21
N LYS A 219 0.26 21.49 -10.17
CA LYS A 219 1.00 20.33 -10.67
C LYS A 219 0.57 19.00 -10.04
N ASP A 220 0.17 19.01 -8.77
CA ASP A 220 -0.29 17.81 -8.09
C ASP A 220 -1.65 17.34 -8.62
N GLU A 221 -2.54 18.23 -8.99
CA GLU A 221 -3.82 17.90 -9.62
C GLU A 221 -3.68 17.34 -11.03
N MET A 222 -2.56 17.61 -11.70
CA MET A 222 -2.24 17.09 -13.02
C MET A 222 -1.48 15.75 -12.98
N LEU A 223 -1.19 15.20 -11.80
CA LEU A 223 -0.37 13.99 -11.65
C LEU A 223 -0.87 12.84 -12.54
N TYR A 224 -2.11 12.40 -12.34
CA TYR A 224 -2.65 11.27 -13.10
C TYR A 224 -2.94 11.59 -14.56
N TYR A 225 -3.25 12.85 -14.87
CA TYR A 225 -3.37 13.28 -16.26
C TYR A 225 -2.03 13.18 -16.99
N ASN A 226 -0.94 13.60 -16.39
CA ASN A 226 0.39 13.48 -16.97
C ASN A 226 0.80 12.00 -17.14
N GLU A 227 0.53 11.15 -16.16
CA GLU A 227 0.75 9.70 -16.28
C GLU A 227 -0.04 9.09 -17.47
N ILE A 228 -1.28 9.57 -17.70
CA ILE A 228 -2.06 9.16 -18.87
C ILE A 228 -1.36 9.61 -20.18
N GLN A 229 -0.87 10.86 -20.25
CA GLN A 229 -0.18 11.36 -21.44
C GLN A 229 1.13 10.58 -21.70
N ASP A 230 1.88 10.25 -20.64
CA ASP A 230 3.10 9.46 -20.75
C ASP A 230 2.80 8.03 -21.27
N ILE A 231 1.71 7.41 -20.81
CA ILE A 231 1.24 6.13 -21.36
C ILE A 231 0.91 6.25 -22.85
N LEU A 232 0.13 7.25 -23.23
CA LEU A 232 -0.31 7.42 -24.61
C LEU A 232 0.86 7.71 -25.56
N SER A 233 1.81 8.56 -25.14
CA SER A 233 3.00 8.86 -25.94
C SER A 233 3.94 7.66 -26.10
N SER A 234 3.88 6.68 -25.20
CA SER A 234 4.66 5.45 -25.33
C SER A 234 4.08 4.43 -26.32
N LEU A 235 2.88 4.68 -26.84
CA LEU A 235 2.18 3.81 -27.80
C LEU A 235 2.33 4.29 -29.24
N GLU A 236 2.81 5.53 -29.45
CA GLU A 236 3.14 6.12 -30.75
C GLU A 236 4.57 5.72 -31.21
#